data_3cec195dd5b5096bd5a83b8737f50d02
#
_entry.id   3cec195dd5b5096bd5a83b8737f50d02
#
_cell.length_a   1.000
_cell.length_b   1.000
_cell.length_c   1.000
_cell.angle_alpha   90.00
_cell.angle_beta   90.00
_cell.angle_gamma   90.00
#
_symmetry.space_group_name_H-M   'P 1'
#
loop_
_entity.id
_entity.type
_entity.pdbx_description
1 polymer ?
#
loop_
_entity_poly.entity_id
_entity_poly.type
_entity_poly.pdbx_seq_one_letter_code
_entity_poly.pdbx_strand_id
1 'polypeptide(L)'
;MGIIKGEYMKYTKQDVLRLVQEEDVEFIRLQFTDIFGTMKNVAITSSQLEKALDNNCTFAGSSIEGFVRIEESDMYLYPDLDTLNVFPWRPQQGKVARLICDVYRPNREPFEGDPRYILKKVVKQAAELGYQFDVGPEC
;
A
#
# COMPACT_ATOMS: atom_id res chain seq x y z
N MET A 1 -15.83 -18.70 -5.50
CA MET A 1 -16.20 -18.64 -6.93
C MET A 1 -17.32 -17.64 -7.10
N GLY A 2 -17.13 -16.65 -7.90
CA GLY A 2 -18.07 -15.57 -8.11
C GLY A 2 -17.33 -14.24 -8.18
N ILE A 3 -16.70 -13.96 -9.33
CA ILE A 3 -16.26 -12.61 -9.66
C ILE A 3 -17.53 -11.84 -9.95
N ILE A 4 -18.07 -11.20 -8.95
CA ILE A 4 -19.07 -10.18 -9.16
C ILE A 4 -18.30 -8.96 -9.67
N LYS A 5 -18.49 -8.63 -10.93
CA LYS A 5 -18.34 -7.26 -11.42
C LYS A 5 -19.32 -6.40 -10.64
N GLY A 6 -18.95 -6.04 -9.44
CA GLY A 6 -19.64 -5.04 -8.62
C GLY A 6 -18.78 -3.80 -8.64
N GLU A 7 -19.43 -2.67 -8.78
CA GLU A 7 -18.90 -1.34 -8.49
C GLU A 7 -17.75 -1.44 -7.49
N TYR A 8 -16.62 -0.83 -7.80
CA TYR A 8 -15.48 -0.76 -6.91
C TYR A 8 -15.93 -0.13 -5.58
N MET A 9 -16.32 -0.99 -4.63
CA MET A 9 -16.60 -0.54 -3.27
C MET A 9 -15.27 -0.07 -2.69
N LYS A 10 -15.10 1.24 -2.63
CA LYS A 10 -13.95 1.84 -1.96
C LYS A 10 -14.08 1.63 -0.47
N TYR A 11 -13.14 0.92 0.12
CA TYR A 11 -13.07 0.78 1.57
C TYR A 11 -12.82 2.13 2.24
N THR A 12 -13.57 2.38 3.30
CA THR A 12 -13.31 3.48 4.22
C THR A 12 -12.32 3.04 5.30
N LYS A 13 -11.73 4.00 6.03
CA LYS A 13 -10.91 3.71 7.20
C LYS A 13 -11.64 2.79 8.20
N GLN A 14 -12.93 3.05 8.45
CA GLN A 14 -13.74 2.26 9.37
C GLN A 14 -13.96 0.83 8.87
N ASP A 15 -14.14 0.64 7.56
CA ASP A 15 -14.25 -0.70 6.97
C ASP A 15 -12.98 -1.51 7.18
N VAL A 16 -11.81 -0.91 6.98
CA VAL A 16 -10.51 -1.56 7.19
C VAL A 16 -10.31 -1.94 8.65
N LEU A 17 -10.60 -1.04 9.58
CA LEU A 17 -10.48 -1.30 11.01
C LEU A 17 -11.41 -2.45 11.44
N ARG A 18 -12.65 -2.44 10.96
CA ARG A 18 -13.64 -3.50 11.23
C ARG A 18 -13.18 -4.85 10.67
N LEU A 19 -12.76 -4.91 9.40
CA LEU A 19 -12.31 -6.15 8.76
C LEU A 19 -11.09 -6.75 9.47
N VAL A 20 -10.13 -5.94 9.86
CA VAL A 20 -8.95 -6.39 10.61
C VAL A 20 -9.34 -7.00 11.96
N GLN A 21 -10.34 -6.43 12.63
CA GLN A 21 -10.86 -6.95 13.89
C GLN A 21 -11.68 -8.23 13.69
N GLU A 22 -12.60 -8.27 12.74
CA GLU A 22 -13.45 -9.43 12.43
C GLU A 22 -12.64 -10.66 12.01
N GLU A 23 -11.56 -10.43 11.23
CA GLU A 23 -10.66 -11.48 10.77
C GLU A 23 -9.57 -11.87 11.79
N ASP A 24 -9.52 -11.21 12.94
CA ASP A 24 -8.51 -11.43 13.97
C ASP A 24 -7.07 -11.31 13.44
N VAL A 25 -6.83 -10.24 12.70
CA VAL A 25 -5.51 -9.92 12.11
C VAL A 25 -4.62 -9.34 13.19
N GLU A 26 -3.46 -9.93 13.39
CA GLU A 26 -2.47 -9.51 14.40
C GLU A 26 -1.44 -8.53 13.83
N PHE A 27 -0.98 -8.79 12.60
CA PHE A 27 0.04 -7.99 11.93
C PHE A 27 -0.43 -7.49 10.56
N ILE A 28 -0.06 -6.27 10.22
CA ILE A 28 -0.31 -5.68 8.91
C ILE A 28 1.03 -5.33 8.25
N ARG A 29 1.22 -5.76 7.02
CA ARG A 29 2.36 -5.38 6.19
C ARG A 29 1.99 -4.20 5.31
N LEU A 30 2.63 -3.07 5.55
CA LEU A 30 2.57 -1.89 4.69
C LEU A 30 3.60 -2.07 3.58
N GLN A 31 3.13 -2.44 2.39
CA GLN A 31 3.98 -2.85 1.27
C GLN A 31 4.18 -1.71 0.28
N PHE A 32 5.39 -1.58 -0.23
CA PHE A 32 5.76 -0.66 -1.32
C PHE A 32 6.88 -1.28 -2.14
N THR A 33 7.20 -0.71 -3.29
CA THR A 33 8.24 -1.23 -4.19
C THR A 33 9.42 -0.27 -4.26
N ASP A 34 10.64 -0.82 -4.37
CA ASP A 34 11.83 -0.04 -4.72
C ASP A 34 11.95 0.16 -6.24
N ILE A 35 12.99 0.87 -6.68
CA ILE A 35 13.22 1.16 -8.10
C ILE A 35 13.53 -0.09 -8.95
N PHE A 36 13.88 -1.20 -8.31
CA PHE A 36 14.13 -2.49 -8.99
C PHE A 36 12.87 -3.38 -9.06
N GLY A 37 11.75 -2.91 -8.55
CA GLY A 37 10.52 -3.69 -8.47
C GLY A 37 10.47 -4.66 -7.31
N THR A 38 11.44 -4.62 -6.39
CA THR A 38 11.46 -5.48 -5.21
C THR A 38 10.44 -4.99 -4.19
N MET A 39 9.59 -5.90 -3.73
CA MET A 39 8.62 -5.61 -2.68
C MET A 39 9.30 -5.43 -1.33
N LYS A 40 9.14 -4.26 -0.75
CA LYS A 40 9.54 -3.92 0.61
C LYS A 40 8.32 -3.80 1.51
N ASN A 41 8.49 -3.89 2.81
CA ASN A 41 7.40 -3.64 3.74
C ASN A 41 7.88 -3.13 5.11
N VAL A 42 6.97 -2.44 5.77
CA VAL A 42 7.03 -2.17 7.21
C VAL A 42 5.91 -2.98 7.87
N ALA A 43 6.26 -3.82 8.83
CA ALA A 43 5.28 -4.58 9.59
C ALA A 43 4.84 -3.76 10.82
N ILE A 44 3.52 -3.65 10.99
CA ILE A 44 2.91 -3.02 12.17
C ILE A 44 1.95 -4.01 12.83
N THR A 45 1.67 -3.79 14.11
CA THR A 45 0.61 -4.50 14.83
C THR A 45 -0.76 -3.89 14.53
N SER A 46 -1.83 -4.65 14.75
CA SER A 46 -3.19 -4.14 14.59
C SER A 46 -3.48 -2.91 15.45
N SER A 47 -2.84 -2.79 16.61
CA SER A 47 -2.96 -1.60 17.48
C SER A 47 -2.37 -0.31 16.88
N GLN A 48 -1.48 -0.42 15.91
CA GLN A 48 -0.86 0.71 15.21
C GLN A 48 -1.58 1.06 13.90
N LEU A 49 -2.58 0.25 13.52
CA LEU A 49 -3.26 0.39 12.23
C LEU A 49 -3.92 1.76 12.07
N GLU A 50 -4.59 2.26 13.10
CA GLU A 50 -5.28 3.56 13.03
C GLU A 50 -4.31 4.70 12.67
N LYS A 51 -3.14 4.72 13.31
CA LYS A 51 -2.07 5.68 12.99
C LYS A 51 -1.62 5.56 11.53
N ALA A 52 -1.47 4.33 11.03
CA ALA A 52 -1.08 4.08 9.64
C ALA A 52 -2.15 4.54 8.65
N LEU A 53 -3.44 4.31 8.95
CA LEU A 53 -4.57 4.75 8.12
C LEU A 53 -4.74 6.28 8.11
N ASP A 54 -4.20 6.97 9.11
CA ASP A 54 -4.09 8.43 9.15
C ASP A 54 -2.83 8.96 8.43
N ASN A 55 -2.13 8.09 7.69
CA ASN A 55 -0.92 8.40 6.92
C ASN A 55 0.26 8.87 7.79
N ASN A 56 0.33 8.39 9.02
CA ASN A 56 1.34 8.78 10.00
C ASN A 56 2.39 7.69 10.27
N CYS A 57 2.46 6.66 9.42
CA CYS A 57 3.51 5.66 9.48
C CYS A 57 4.72 6.10 8.66
N THR A 58 5.89 6.15 9.29
CA THR A 58 7.15 6.52 8.65
C THR A 58 8.10 5.34 8.53
N PHE A 59 9.03 5.46 7.60
CA PHE A 59 10.17 4.54 7.46
C PHE A 59 11.41 5.32 7.01
N ALA A 60 12.59 4.75 7.27
CA ALA A 60 13.85 5.34 6.83
C ALA A 60 14.05 5.13 5.32
N GLY A 61 13.71 6.14 4.52
CA GLY A 61 13.86 6.10 3.06
C GLY A 61 15.29 5.92 2.60
N SER A 62 16.26 6.39 3.39
CA SER A 62 17.70 6.21 3.13
C SER A 62 18.15 4.74 3.17
N SER A 63 17.39 3.85 3.78
CA SER A 63 17.64 2.41 3.78
C SER A 63 17.16 1.70 2.50
N ILE A 64 16.42 2.42 1.65
CA ILE A 64 15.90 1.91 0.37
C ILE A 64 16.72 2.47 -0.77
N GLU A 65 17.39 1.61 -1.51
CA GLU A 65 18.24 2.00 -2.62
C GLU A 65 17.47 2.78 -3.69
N GLY A 66 18.02 3.91 -4.08
CA GLY A 66 17.44 4.79 -5.10
C GLY A 66 16.32 5.71 -4.61
N PHE A 67 15.96 5.67 -3.29
CA PHE A 67 14.89 6.53 -2.79
C PHE A 67 15.42 7.94 -2.45
N VAL A 68 16.07 8.10 -1.32
CA VAL A 68 16.50 9.42 -0.84
C VAL A 68 17.88 9.38 -0.22
N ARG A 69 18.50 10.56 -0.08
CA ARG A 69 19.76 10.71 0.67
C ARG A 69 19.50 10.65 2.18
N ILE A 70 20.59 10.47 2.94
CA ILE A 70 20.53 10.33 4.40
C ILE A 70 19.85 11.53 5.08
N GLU A 71 20.01 12.73 4.53
CA GLU A 71 19.44 13.96 5.09
C GLU A 71 17.91 14.04 4.99
N GLU A 72 17.30 13.23 4.11
CA GLU A 72 15.85 13.19 3.89
C GLU A 72 15.30 11.81 4.26
N SER A 73 15.69 11.28 5.42
CA SER A 73 15.49 9.87 5.73
C SER A 73 14.04 9.47 6.05
N ASP A 74 13.24 10.36 6.62
CA ASP A 74 11.90 10.01 7.08
C ASP A 74 10.85 10.19 5.98
N MET A 75 10.46 9.08 5.40
CA MET A 75 9.39 9.01 4.39
C MET A 75 8.10 8.49 5.01
N TYR A 76 6.95 8.88 4.43
CA TYR A 76 5.63 8.42 4.87
C TYR A 76 5.06 7.36 3.94
N LEU A 77 4.34 6.42 4.53
CA LEU A 77 3.53 5.42 3.82
C LEU A 77 2.06 5.82 3.87
N TYR A 78 1.44 5.94 2.70
CA TYR A 78 0.03 6.23 2.55
C TYR A 78 -0.69 4.96 2.06
N PRO A 79 -1.36 4.21 2.94
CA PRO A 79 -2.03 2.98 2.57
C PRO A 79 -3.18 3.22 1.58
N ASP A 80 -3.21 2.42 0.51
CA ASP A 80 -4.36 2.30 -0.37
C ASP A 80 -5.33 1.28 0.23
N LEU A 81 -6.45 1.77 0.74
CA LEU A 81 -7.40 0.96 1.53
C LEU A 81 -8.02 -0.17 0.72
N ASP A 82 -8.19 0.02 -0.59
CA ASP A 82 -8.78 -0.97 -1.49
C ASP A 82 -7.85 -2.16 -1.76
N THR A 83 -6.61 -2.08 -1.31
CA THR A 83 -5.61 -3.16 -1.43
C THR A 83 -5.53 -4.06 -0.21
N LEU A 84 -6.40 -3.86 0.79
CA LEU A 84 -6.44 -4.73 1.97
C LEU A 84 -6.65 -6.18 1.55
N ASN A 85 -5.76 -7.05 2.00
CA ASN A 85 -5.87 -8.47 1.76
C ASN A 85 -5.31 -9.26 2.94
N VAL A 86 -6.10 -10.20 3.46
CA VAL A 86 -5.66 -11.13 4.51
C VAL A 86 -4.99 -12.32 3.83
N PHE A 87 -3.78 -12.67 4.24
CA PHE A 87 -3.03 -13.75 3.63
C PHE A 87 -3.63 -15.12 3.93
N PRO A 88 -4.07 -15.88 2.91
CA PRO A 88 -4.73 -17.16 3.11
C PRO A 88 -3.79 -18.29 3.56
N TRP A 89 -2.48 -18.12 3.40
CA TRP A 89 -1.45 -19.12 3.76
C TRP A 89 -0.93 -18.99 5.19
N ARG A 90 -1.45 -18.04 5.95
CA ARG A 90 -1.09 -17.89 7.35
C ARG A 90 -1.99 -18.77 8.24
N PRO A 91 -1.47 -19.26 9.39
CA PRO A 91 -2.25 -20.06 10.32
C PRO A 91 -3.43 -19.26 10.90
N GLN A 92 -4.38 -19.97 11.49
CA GLN A 92 -5.59 -19.40 12.10
C GLN A 92 -5.30 -18.41 13.24
N GLN A 93 -4.15 -18.61 13.91
CA GLN A 93 -3.66 -17.68 14.94
C GLN A 93 -2.53 -16.83 14.37
N GLY A 94 -2.52 -15.53 14.69
CA GLY A 94 -1.52 -14.60 14.18
C GLY A 94 -1.69 -14.30 12.70
N LYS A 95 -2.92 -14.12 12.25
CA LYS A 95 -3.20 -13.74 10.86
C LYS A 95 -2.48 -12.45 10.46
N VAL A 96 -2.07 -12.41 9.22
CA VAL A 96 -1.36 -11.27 8.64
C VAL A 96 -2.14 -10.74 7.45
N ALA A 97 -2.37 -9.43 7.43
CA ALA A 97 -2.90 -8.73 6.28
C ALA A 97 -1.82 -7.85 5.62
N ARG A 98 -2.12 -7.33 4.46
CA ARG A 98 -1.30 -6.32 3.78
C ARG A 98 -2.15 -5.14 3.36
N LEU A 99 -1.50 -3.99 3.24
CA LEU A 99 -1.96 -2.82 2.49
C LEU A 99 -0.82 -2.39 1.58
N ILE A 100 -1.11 -2.10 0.31
CA ILE A 100 -0.14 -1.50 -0.59
C ILE A 100 -0.15 0.00 -0.37
N CYS A 101 1.03 0.60 -0.29
CA CYS A 101 1.19 2.01 0.05
C CYS A 101 1.82 2.81 -1.08
N ASP A 102 1.41 4.05 -1.19
CA ASP A 102 2.15 5.09 -1.89
C ASP A 102 3.18 5.71 -0.94
N VAL A 103 4.29 6.19 -1.49
CA VAL A 103 5.37 6.81 -0.71
C VAL A 103 5.31 8.32 -0.84
N TYR A 104 5.40 9.01 0.29
CA TYR A 104 5.35 10.47 0.37
C TYR A 104 6.58 11.02 1.07
N ARG A 105 7.00 12.22 0.68
CA ARG A 105 8.10 12.95 1.28
C ARG A 105 7.73 13.47 2.68
N PRO A 106 8.71 13.90 3.49
CA PRO A 106 8.44 14.52 4.79
C PRO A 106 7.48 15.72 4.74
N ASN A 107 7.49 16.48 3.64
CA ASN A 107 6.58 17.60 3.40
C ASN A 107 5.17 17.21 2.95
N ARG A 108 4.87 15.90 2.92
CA ARG A 108 3.58 15.33 2.50
C ARG A 108 3.26 15.49 1.01
N GLU A 109 4.25 15.75 0.18
CA GLU A 109 4.13 15.65 -1.27
C GLU A 109 4.45 14.22 -1.74
N PRO A 110 3.81 13.74 -2.83
CA PRO A 110 4.15 12.45 -3.42
C PRO A 110 5.64 12.36 -3.75
N PHE A 111 6.25 11.22 -3.47
CA PHE A 111 7.63 10.99 -3.84
C PHE A 111 7.71 10.57 -5.32
N GLU A 112 8.42 11.36 -6.14
CA GLU A 112 8.49 11.13 -7.60
C GLU A 112 9.25 9.85 -7.97
N GLY A 113 10.09 9.34 -7.08
CA GLY A 113 10.83 8.08 -7.25
C GLY A 113 10.03 6.83 -6.85
N ASP A 114 8.80 6.98 -6.35
CA ASP A 114 7.91 5.87 -6.08
C ASP A 114 7.39 5.26 -7.39
N PRO A 115 7.71 4.00 -7.71
CA PRO A 115 7.22 3.36 -8.94
C PRO A 115 5.70 3.35 -9.06
N ARG A 116 4.99 3.21 -7.94
CA ARG A 116 3.53 3.24 -7.92
C ARG A 116 2.98 4.62 -8.27
N TYR A 117 3.61 5.69 -7.81
CA TYR A 117 3.25 7.05 -8.19
C TYR A 117 3.43 7.28 -9.70
N ILE A 118 4.55 6.82 -10.26
CA ILE A 118 4.83 6.92 -11.69
C ILE A 118 3.76 6.19 -12.51
N LEU A 119 3.41 4.96 -12.11
CA LEU A 119 2.37 4.18 -12.77
C LEU A 119 1.01 4.87 -12.71
N LYS A 120 0.59 5.35 -11.54
CA LYS A 120 -0.67 6.09 -11.37
C LYS A 120 -0.74 7.34 -12.26
N LYS A 121 0.36 8.06 -12.37
CA LYS A 121 0.48 9.24 -13.24
C LYS A 121 0.25 8.89 -14.70
N VAL A 122 0.88 7.83 -15.19
CA VAL A 122 0.74 7.37 -16.58
C VAL A 122 -0.66 6.82 -16.85
N VAL A 123 -1.23 6.04 -15.94
CA VAL A 123 -2.61 5.53 -16.05
C VAL A 123 -3.61 6.69 -16.14
N LYS A 124 -3.40 7.74 -15.34
CA LYS A 124 -4.25 8.95 -15.42
C LYS A 124 -4.14 9.64 -16.79
N GLN A 125 -2.94 9.79 -17.31
CA GLN A 125 -2.73 10.37 -18.64
C GLN A 125 -3.40 9.53 -19.74
N ALA A 126 -3.31 8.20 -19.66
CA ALA A 126 -4.00 7.31 -20.58
C ALA A 126 -5.52 7.48 -20.52
N ALA A 127 -6.09 7.57 -19.32
CA ALA A 127 -7.52 7.80 -19.12
C ALA A 127 -7.99 9.14 -19.72
N GLU A 128 -7.20 10.22 -19.59
CA GLU A 128 -7.47 11.53 -20.21
C GLU A 128 -7.51 11.46 -21.74
N LEU A 129 -6.77 10.51 -22.33
CA LEU A 129 -6.79 10.23 -23.77
C LEU A 129 -7.87 9.21 -24.17
N GLY A 130 -8.68 8.72 -23.23
CA GLY A 130 -9.75 7.76 -23.49
C GLY A 130 -9.31 6.29 -23.50
N TYR A 131 -8.10 5.98 -23.00
CA TYR A 131 -7.59 4.61 -22.93
C TYR A 131 -7.73 4.02 -21.52
N GLN A 132 -8.16 2.77 -21.46
CA GLN A 132 -8.05 1.90 -20.30
C GLN A 132 -6.93 0.89 -20.57
N PHE A 133 -6.08 0.66 -19.58
CA PHE A 133 -4.94 -0.24 -19.70
C PHE A 133 -5.09 -1.42 -18.73
N ASP A 134 -5.18 -2.62 -19.28
CA ASP A 134 -5.28 -3.86 -18.53
C ASP A 134 -4.01 -4.71 -18.76
N VAL A 135 -3.47 -5.28 -17.70
CA VAL A 135 -2.24 -6.09 -17.72
C VAL A 135 -2.52 -7.47 -17.17
N GLY A 136 -2.09 -8.50 -17.90
CA GLY A 136 -2.17 -9.89 -17.49
C GLY A 136 -0.76 -10.51 -17.41
N PRO A 137 -0.04 -10.36 -16.30
CA PRO A 137 1.30 -10.96 -16.17
C PRO A 137 1.20 -12.49 -16.10
N GLU A 138 2.11 -13.16 -16.81
CA GLU A 138 2.27 -14.61 -16.77
C GLU A 138 3.67 -14.93 -16.22
N CYS A 139 3.73 -15.80 -15.20
CA CYS A 139 4.98 -16.26 -14.56
C CYS A 139 5.26 -17.72 -14.85
#